data_cda1a4ae1e685e0f53ed22b2e3ab805a
#
_entry.id   cda1a4ae1e685e0f53ed22b2e3ab805a
#
_cell.length_a   1.000
_cell.length_b   1.000
_cell.length_c   1.000
_cell.angle_alpha   90.00
_cell.angle_beta   90.00
_cell.angle_gamma   90.00
#
_symmetry.space_group_name_H-M   'P 1'
#
loop_
_entity.id
_entity.type
_entity.pdbx_description
1 polymer ?
#
loop_
_entity_poly.entity_id
_entity_poly.type
_entity_poly.pdbx_seq_one_letter_code
_entity_poly.pdbx_strand_id
1 'polypeptide(L)'
;MSVSADALHIVCPHCHTTNRVRVADLHNAPDCGQCHQALFDGHPLALDAASFNKHIDRSHVPVLVDFWAPWCGPCRMMAPAYEQATGLLEPQVRVAKLNTEEAQAIAARFNIRSIPTLALFIGGKEVARQSGAFRTAQDIADWTRSHL
;
A
#
# COMPACT_ATOMS: atom_id res chain seq x y z
N MET A 1 4.57 7.17 -22.30
CA MET A 1 3.17 7.25 -22.69
C MET A 1 2.31 7.55 -21.48
N SER A 2 1.43 8.47 -21.62
CA SER A 2 0.49 8.74 -20.55
C SER A 2 -0.50 7.59 -20.40
N VAL A 3 -0.96 7.37 -19.19
CA VAL A 3 -2.07 6.47 -18.93
C VAL A 3 -3.31 7.06 -19.61
N SER A 4 -4.11 6.22 -20.22
CA SER A 4 -5.41 6.64 -20.69
C SER A 4 -6.20 7.24 -19.54
N ALA A 5 -6.84 8.39 -19.75
CA ALA A 5 -7.60 9.07 -18.71
C ALA A 5 -8.71 8.19 -18.10
N ASP A 6 -9.10 7.13 -18.80
CA ASP A 6 -10.19 6.23 -18.39
C ASP A 6 -9.71 4.86 -17.89
N ALA A 7 -8.40 4.65 -17.77
CA ALA A 7 -7.86 3.37 -17.31
C ALA A 7 -6.64 3.56 -16.41
N LEU A 8 -6.50 2.64 -15.45
CA LEU A 8 -5.40 2.60 -14.50
C LEU A 8 -4.75 1.22 -14.51
N HIS A 9 -3.45 1.16 -14.24
CA HIS A 9 -2.77 -0.10 -13.98
C HIS A 9 -2.84 -0.40 -12.48
N ILE A 10 -3.36 -1.58 -12.15
CA ILE A 10 -3.48 -2.06 -10.77
C ILE A 10 -2.74 -3.40 -10.69
N VAL A 11 -1.77 -3.48 -9.79
CA VAL A 11 -1.03 -4.72 -9.56
C VAL A 11 -1.82 -5.60 -8.61
N CYS A 12 -2.05 -6.86 -9.01
CA CYS A 12 -2.79 -7.80 -8.17
C CYS A 12 -2.03 -8.10 -6.88
N PRO A 13 -2.70 -8.05 -5.71
CA PRO A 13 -2.05 -8.36 -4.44
C PRO A 13 -1.77 -9.85 -4.26
N HIS A 14 -2.37 -10.70 -5.09
CA HIS A 14 -2.25 -12.16 -4.95
C HIS A 14 -1.22 -12.76 -5.90
N CYS A 15 -1.26 -12.40 -7.19
CA CYS A 15 -0.35 -12.97 -8.19
C CYS A 15 0.63 -11.96 -8.79
N HIS A 16 0.52 -10.68 -8.41
CA HIS A 16 1.38 -9.57 -8.84
C HIS A 16 1.32 -9.25 -10.34
N THR A 17 0.33 -9.76 -11.04
CA THR A 17 0.07 -9.37 -12.43
C THR A 17 -0.44 -7.93 -12.48
N THR A 18 0.07 -7.15 -13.43
CA THR A 18 -0.44 -5.79 -13.66
C THR A 18 -1.73 -5.89 -14.48
N ASN A 19 -2.81 -5.36 -13.93
CA ASN A 19 -4.13 -5.33 -14.58
C ASN A 19 -4.42 -3.93 -15.09
N ARG A 20 -5.12 -3.85 -16.23
CA ARG A 20 -5.66 -2.60 -16.72
C ARG A 20 -7.12 -2.51 -16.29
N VAL A 21 -7.44 -1.56 -15.44
CA VAL A 21 -8.78 -1.37 -14.88
C VAL A 21 -9.32 -0.03 -15.33
N ARG A 22 -10.54 -0.01 -15.89
CA ARG A 22 -11.18 1.25 -16.23
C ARG A 22 -11.49 2.03 -14.95
N VAL A 23 -11.26 3.34 -15.00
CA VAL A 23 -11.57 4.21 -13.85
C VAL A 23 -13.02 4.02 -13.41
N ALA A 24 -13.94 3.88 -14.35
CA ALA A 24 -15.36 3.66 -14.07
C ALA A 24 -15.62 2.36 -13.31
N ASP A 25 -14.72 1.38 -13.40
CA ASP A 25 -14.87 0.07 -12.76
C ASP A 25 -14.09 -0.07 -11.46
N LEU A 26 -13.31 0.95 -11.07
CA LEU A 26 -12.45 0.86 -9.90
C LEU A 26 -13.23 0.54 -8.63
N HIS A 27 -14.41 1.13 -8.45
CA HIS A 27 -15.28 0.91 -7.29
C HIS A 27 -16.27 -0.23 -7.48
N ASN A 28 -16.16 -1.01 -8.55
CA ASN A 28 -17.06 -2.13 -8.86
C ASN A 28 -16.43 -3.48 -8.55
N ALA A 29 -15.60 -3.53 -7.50
CA ALA A 29 -14.94 -4.75 -7.05
C ALA A 29 -14.24 -5.50 -8.20
N PRO A 30 -13.25 -4.88 -8.88
CA PRO A 30 -12.58 -5.51 -10.01
C PRO A 30 -11.75 -6.72 -9.56
N ASP A 31 -11.75 -7.75 -10.40
CA ASP A 31 -10.96 -8.96 -10.19
C ASP A 31 -9.74 -8.99 -11.11
N CYS A 32 -8.72 -9.72 -10.69
CA CYS A 32 -7.53 -9.94 -11.51
C CYS A 32 -7.88 -10.80 -12.72
N GLY A 33 -7.51 -10.33 -13.91
CA GLY A 33 -7.73 -11.11 -15.14
C GLY A 33 -6.91 -12.39 -15.22
N GLN A 34 -5.85 -12.52 -14.41
CA GLN A 34 -4.97 -13.68 -14.42
C GLN A 34 -5.38 -14.72 -13.38
N CYS A 35 -5.50 -14.33 -12.10
CA CYS A 35 -5.80 -15.27 -11.02
C CYS A 35 -7.25 -15.24 -10.56
N HIS A 36 -8.02 -14.28 -11.03
CA HIS A 36 -9.46 -14.12 -10.76
C HIS A 36 -9.80 -13.78 -9.31
N GLN A 37 -8.82 -13.43 -8.49
CA GLN A 37 -9.07 -12.95 -7.14
C GLN A 37 -9.29 -11.44 -7.14
N ALA A 38 -9.94 -10.92 -6.08
CA ALA A 38 -10.22 -9.51 -5.95
C ALA A 38 -8.93 -8.68 -5.95
N LEU A 39 -8.91 -7.58 -6.70
CA LEU A 39 -7.76 -6.67 -6.71
C LEU A 39 -7.67 -5.83 -5.43
N PHE A 40 -8.79 -5.64 -4.74
CA PHE A 40 -8.84 -4.93 -3.46
C PHE A 40 -9.74 -5.74 -2.53
N ASP A 41 -9.16 -6.29 -1.48
CA ASP A 41 -9.88 -7.17 -0.56
C ASP A 41 -10.08 -6.57 0.84
N GLY A 42 -9.68 -5.31 1.03
CA GLY A 42 -9.85 -4.64 2.32
C GLY A 42 -8.82 -5.00 3.37
N HIS A 43 -7.77 -5.72 3.00
CA HIS A 43 -6.67 -6.11 3.89
C HIS A 43 -5.35 -5.55 3.38
N PRO A 44 -4.43 -5.15 4.30
CA PRO A 44 -3.11 -4.68 3.86
C PRO A 44 -2.36 -5.78 3.12
N LEU A 45 -1.78 -5.43 1.98
CA LEU A 45 -0.94 -6.34 1.21
C LEU A 45 0.41 -6.52 1.91
N ALA A 46 0.76 -7.76 2.22
CA ALA A 46 2.09 -8.05 2.74
C ALA A 46 3.09 -8.10 1.59
N LEU A 47 3.90 -7.04 1.46
CA LEU A 47 4.97 -6.97 0.47
C LEU A 47 6.19 -7.74 0.98
N ASP A 48 7.03 -8.17 0.04
CA ASP A 48 8.34 -8.73 0.33
C ASP A 48 9.38 -8.07 -0.58
N ALA A 49 10.64 -8.49 -0.46
CA ALA A 49 11.71 -7.92 -1.27
C ALA A 49 11.48 -8.13 -2.77
N ALA A 50 10.84 -9.23 -3.15
CA ALA A 50 10.60 -9.56 -4.56
C ALA A 50 9.45 -8.75 -5.16
N SER A 51 8.42 -8.42 -4.38
CA SER A 51 7.20 -7.78 -4.89
C SER A 51 7.17 -6.27 -4.70
N PHE A 52 7.99 -5.73 -3.79
CA PHE A 52 7.93 -4.33 -3.40
C PHE A 52 8.01 -3.38 -4.61
N ASN A 53 9.06 -3.51 -5.41
CA ASN A 53 9.28 -2.58 -6.53
C ASN A 53 8.16 -2.65 -7.54
N LYS A 54 7.62 -3.82 -7.81
CA LYS A 54 6.55 -3.97 -8.78
C LYS A 54 5.30 -3.20 -8.36
N HIS A 55 4.92 -3.31 -7.09
CA HIS A 55 3.75 -2.58 -6.59
C HIS A 55 4.00 -1.08 -6.52
N ILE A 56 5.18 -0.66 -6.09
CA ILE A 56 5.50 0.77 -5.99
C ILE A 56 5.60 1.42 -7.37
N ASP A 57 6.26 0.75 -8.33
CA ASP A 57 6.58 1.37 -9.61
C ASP A 57 5.46 1.25 -10.65
N ARG A 58 4.67 0.18 -10.58
CA ARG A 58 3.69 -0.12 -11.63
C ARG A 58 2.26 0.21 -11.26
N SER A 59 1.99 0.51 -9.99
CA SER A 59 0.65 0.91 -9.57
C SER A 59 0.36 2.34 -9.98
N HIS A 60 -0.83 2.57 -10.56
CA HIS A 60 -1.30 3.92 -10.88
C HIS A 60 -2.15 4.53 -9.76
N VAL A 61 -2.46 3.76 -8.71
CA VAL A 61 -3.00 4.34 -7.49
C VAL A 61 -1.86 4.53 -6.49
N PRO A 62 -1.97 5.52 -5.59
CA PRO A 62 -0.98 5.68 -4.53
C PRO A 62 -0.83 4.41 -3.70
N VAL A 63 0.36 4.18 -3.17
CA VAL A 63 0.65 3.01 -2.33
C VAL A 63 1.11 3.50 -0.96
N LEU A 64 0.37 3.13 0.07
CA LEU A 64 0.74 3.39 1.46
C LEU A 64 1.43 2.15 2.00
N VAL A 65 2.63 2.32 2.57
CA VAL A 65 3.41 1.20 3.12
C VAL A 65 3.68 1.43 4.60
N ASP A 66 3.34 0.44 5.42
CA ASP A 66 3.73 0.38 6.83
C ASP A 66 5.02 -0.42 6.95
N PHE A 67 6.11 0.26 7.30
CA PHE A 67 7.38 -0.40 7.61
C PHE A 67 7.33 -0.82 9.09
N TRP A 68 7.34 -2.12 9.33
CA TRP A 68 7.09 -2.69 10.65
C TRP A 68 7.99 -3.88 10.94
N ALA A 69 7.93 -4.41 12.15
CA ALA A 69 8.58 -5.68 12.51
C ALA A 69 7.73 -6.42 13.56
N PRO A 70 7.77 -7.77 13.57
CA PRO A 70 6.92 -8.57 14.47
C PRO A 70 7.20 -8.32 15.97
N TRP A 71 8.43 -7.94 16.32
CA TRP A 71 8.82 -7.69 17.69
C TRP A 71 8.48 -6.28 18.19
N CYS A 72 8.02 -5.43 17.30
CA CYS A 72 7.77 -4.02 17.60
C CYS A 72 6.41 -3.84 18.27
N GLY A 73 6.40 -3.42 19.55
CA GLY A 73 5.17 -3.21 20.29
C GLY A 73 4.23 -2.18 19.67
N PRO A 74 4.71 -0.95 19.36
CA PRO A 74 3.87 0.05 18.72
C PRO A 74 3.33 -0.37 17.36
N CYS A 75 4.11 -1.15 16.59
CA CYS A 75 3.64 -1.72 15.31
C CYS A 75 2.43 -2.63 15.53
N ARG A 76 2.53 -3.51 16.53
CA ARG A 76 1.47 -4.45 16.86
C ARG A 76 0.23 -3.75 17.39
N MET A 77 0.41 -2.68 18.16
CA MET A 77 -0.71 -1.87 18.65
C MET A 77 -1.46 -1.18 17.51
N MET A 78 -0.74 -0.73 16.48
CA MET A 78 -1.34 -0.04 15.35
C MET A 78 -2.03 -1.00 14.37
N ALA A 79 -1.65 -2.29 14.36
CA ALA A 79 -2.11 -3.23 13.34
C ALA A 79 -3.63 -3.28 13.16
N PRO A 80 -4.47 -3.31 14.21
CA PRO A 80 -5.93 -3.30 14.01
C PRO A 80 -6.42 -2.01 13.34
N ALA A 81 -5.87 -0.86 13.71
CA ALA A 81 -6.24 0.42 13.10
C ALA A 81 -5.81 0.46 11.63
N TYR A 82 -4.64 -0.08 11.32
CA TYR A 82 -4.14 -0.15 9.94
C TYR A 82 -5.03 -1.05 9.07
N GLU A 83 -5.44 -2.18 9.61
CA GLU A 83 -6.39 -3.09 8.96
C GLU A 83 -7.70 -2.36 8.62
N GLN A 84 -8.27 -1.66 9.59
CA GLN A 84 -9.49 -0.89 9.40
C GLN A 84 -9.31 0.24 8.40
N ALA A 85 -8.17 0.94 8.45
CA ALA A 85 -7.87 2.02 7.52
C ALA A 85 -7.82 1.52 6.07
N THR A 86 -7.41 0.28 5.85
CA THR A 86 -7.40 -0.31 4.51
C THR A 86 -8.78 -0.26 3.87
N GLY A 87 -9.82 -0.63 4.62
CA GLY A 87 -11.20 -0.56 4.13
C GLY A 87 -11.68 0.86 3.85
N LEU A 88 -11.10 1.87 4.54
CA LEU A 88 -11.45 3.27 4.31
C LEU A 88 -10.72 3.85 3.09
N LEU A 89 -9.54 3.34 2.75
CA LEU A 89 -8.67 3.92 1.72
C LEU A 89 -8.77 3.22 0.37
N GLU A 90 -8.98 1.90 0.36
CA GLU A 90 -9.11 1.17 -0.90
C GLU A 90 -10.46 1.42 -1.53
N PRO A 91 -10.57 1.48 -2.86
CA PRO A 91 -9.53 1.23 -3.87
C PRO A 91 -8.74 2.45 -4.31
N GLN A 92 -8.97 3.61 -3.72
CA GLN A 92 -8.27 4.85 -4.12
C GLN A 92 -6.78 4.81 -3.80
N VAL A 93 -6.41 4.05 -2.76
CA VAL A 93 -5.04 3.85 -2.31
C VAL A 93 -4.83 2.35 -2.12
N ARG A 94 -3.70 1.83 -2.61
CA ARG A 94 -3.25 0.47 -2.23
C ARG A 94 -2.62 0.56 -0.86
N VAL A 95 -3.11 -0.22 0.10
CA VAL A 95 -2.55 -0.26 1.44
C VAL A 95 -1.71 -1.52 1.59
N ALA A 96 -0.46 -1.35 2.01
CA ALA A 96 0.50 -2.43 2.08
C ALA A 96 1.33 -2.33 3.37
N LYS A 97 2.06 -3.40 3.67
CA LYS A 97 3.01 -3.42 4.77
C LYS A 97 4.25 -4.19 4.37
N LEU A 98 5.39 -3.82 4.96
CA LEU A 98 6.67 -4.48 4.70
C LEU A 98 7.35 -4.80 6.01
N ASN A 99 7.61 -6.08 6.25
CA ASN A 99 8.37 -6.53 7.42
C ASN A 99 9.85 -6.21 7.19
N THR A 100 10.38 -5.26 7.96
CA THR A 100 11.77 -4.80 7.79
C THR A 100 12.80 -5.84 8.17
N GLU A 101 12.44 -6.83 8.98
CA GLU A 101 13.32 -7.96 9.28
C GLU A 101 13.57 -8.83 8.06
N GLU A 102 12.53 -9.04 7.25
CA GLU A 102 12.61 -9.87 6.05
C GLU A 102 13.13 -9.10 4.83
N ALA A 103 13.04 -7.76 4.85
CA ALA A 103 13.40 -6.91 3.72
C ALA A 103 14.32 -5.78 4.17
N GLN A 104 15.44 -6.13 4.79
CA GLN A 104 16.37 -5.17 5.39
C GLN A 104 16.97 -4.22 4.33
N ALA A 105 17.25 -4.72 3.13
CA ALA A 105 17.82 -3.89 2.06
C ALA A 105 16.86 -2.78 1.63
N ILE A 106 15.56 -3.06 1.58
CA ILE A 106 14.56 -2.05 1.23
C ILE A 106 14.44 -1.02 2.34
N ALA A 107 14.40 -1.44 3.61
CA ALA A 107 14.36 -0.52 4.74
C ALA A 107 15.59 0.40 4.73
N ALA A 108 16.77 -0.13 4.42
CA ALA A 108 18.00 0.65 4.31
C ALA A 108 17.94 1.64 3.14
N ARG A 109 17.42 1.20 2.00
CA ARG A 109 17.27 2.04 0.81
C ARG A 109 16.44 3.29 1.08
N PHE A 110 15.39 3.16 1.88
CA PHE A 110 14.53 4.29 2.26
C PHE A 110 14.92 4.91 3.58
N ASN A 111 16.05 4.48 4.16
CA ASN A 111 16.57 5.06 5.38
C ASN A 111 15.55 5.03 6.52
N ILE A 112 14.89 3.89 6.68
CA ILE A 112 13.90 3.70 7.77
C ILE A 112 14.67 3.53 9.06
N ARG A 113 14.57 4.51 9.96
CA ARG A 113 15.33 4.55 11.23
C ARG A 113 14.50 4.17 12.44
N SER A 114 13.21 4.25 12.32
CA SER A 114 12.27 3.89 13.39
C SER A 114 11.05 3.21 12.82
N ILE A 115 10.42 2.36 13.60
CA ILE A 115 9.20 1.65 13.22
C ILE A 115 8.16 1.79 14.32
N PRO A 116 6.85 1.84 13.97
CA PRO A 116 6.36 1.86 12.61
C PRO A 116 6.64 3.19 11.91
N THR A 117 6.84 3.14 10.60
CA THR A 117 6.89 4.33 9.75
C THR A 117 5.95 4.08 8.59
N LEU A 118 5.02 5.01 8.37
CA LEU A 118 4.17 5.00 7.19
C LEU A 118 4.81 5.87 6.12
N ALA A 119 4.89 5.35 4.90
CA ALA A 119 5.37 6.10 3.74
C ALA A 119 4.35 5.99 2.62
N LEU A 120 4.05 7.11 1.97
CA LEU A 120 3.13 7.18 0.86
C LEU A 120 3.92 7.37 -0.43
N PHE A 121 3.66 6.49 -1.40
CA PHE A 121 4.32 6.51 -2.70
C PHE A 121 3.31 6.86 -3.78
N ILE A 122 3.67 7.79 -4.65
CA ILE A 122 2.86 8.16 -5.81
C ILE A 122 3.79 8.17 -7.03
N GLY A 123 3.44 7.42 -8.07
CA GLY A 123 4.25 7.34 -9.27
C GLY A 123 5.66 6.82 -9.03
N GLY A 124 5.81 5.90 -8.09
CA GLY A 124 7.09 5.29 -7.75
C GLY A 124 7.96 6.11 -6.79
N LYS A 125 7.47 7.25 -6.32
CA LYS A 125 8.25 8.15 -5.46
C LYS A 125 7.59 8.33 -4.11
N GLU A 126 8.39 8.33 -3.05
CA GLU A 126 7.92 8.65 -1.70
C GLU A 126 7.57 10.14 -1.64
N VAL A 127 6.31 10.45 -1.34
CA VAL A 127 5.83 11.83 -1.28
C VAL A 127 5.55 12.29 0.15
N ALA A 128 5.39 11.37 1.10
CA ALA A 128 5.13 11.69 2.50
C ALA A 128 5.58 10.56 3.39
N ARG A 129 5.94 10.90 4.63
CA ARG A 129 6.40 9.95 5.62
C ARG A 129 5.97 10.40 7.01
N GLN A 130 5.52 9.46 7.82
CA GLN A 130 5.18 9.71 9.23
C GLN A 130 5.73 8.58 10.08
N SER A 131 6.62 8.91 11.01
CA SER A 131 7.13 7.95 11.99
C SER A 131 6.25 7.93 13.24
N GLY A 132 6.14 6.76 13.85
CA GLY A 132 5.33 6.55 15.05
C GLY A 132 3.96 5.99 14.75
N ALA A 133 3.33 5.39 15.76
CA ALA A 133 2.06 4.72 15.61
C ALA A 133 0.90 5.72 15.65
N PHE A 134 -0.02 5.58 14.71
CA PHE A 134 -1.32 6.23 14.78
C PHE A 134 -2.25 5.44 15.71
N ARG A 135 -3.20 6.12 16.35
CA ARG A 135 -4.12 5.49 17.29
C ARG A 135 -5.37 4.92 16.62
N THR A 136 -5.85 5.57 15.57
CA THR A 136 -7.13 5.21 14.98
C THR A 136 -7.01 5.04 13.47
N ALA A 137 -7.92 4.24 12.91
CA ALA A 137 -8.04 4.08 11.46
C ALA A 137 -8.33 5.42 10.78
N GLN A 138 -9.15 6.27 11.41
CA GLN A 138 -9.51 7.57 10.84
C GLN A 138 -8.28 8.48 10.75
N ASP A 139 -7.42 8.47 11.76
CA ASP A 139 -6.19 9.27 11.74
C ASP A 139 -5.27 8.84 10.60
N ILE A 140 -5.14 7.54 10.37
CA ILE A 140 -4.34 7.00 9.27
C ILE A 140 -4.93 7.46 7.94
N ALA A 141 -6.25 7.31 7.76
CA ALA A 141 -6.93 7.69 6.53
C ALA A 141 -6.83 9.20 6.27
N ASP A 142 -7.02 10.01 7.29
CA ASP A 142 -6.95 11.47 7.16
C ASP A 142 -5.54 11.93 6.79
N TRP A 143 -4.52 11.38 7.45
CA TRP A 143 -3.14 11.68 7.13
C TRP A 143 -2.82 11.33 5.67
N THR A 144 -3.22 10.13 5.26
CA THR A 144 -2.97 9.66 3.90
C THR A 144 -3.65 10.59 2.88
N ARG A 145 -4.92 10.89 3.09
CA ARG A 145 -5.69 11.75 2.18
C ARG A 145 -5.15 13.15 2.10
N SER A 146 -4.55 13.66 3.18
CA SER A 146 -3.99 15.00 3.19
C SER A 146 -2.78 15.14 2.26
N HIS A 147 -2.21 14.04 1.80
CA HIS A 147 -1.04 14.02 0.91
C HIS A 147 -1.36 13.55 -0.50
N LEU A 148 -2.62 13.33 -0.82
CA LEU A 148 -3.05 12.91 -2.16
C LEU A 148 -3.22 14.08 -3.11
#